data_15db836495338c6dbae387d4cc44c05d
#
_entry.id   15db836495338c6dbae387d4cc44c05d
#
_cell.length_a   1.000
_cell.length_b   1.000
_cell.length_c   1.000
_cell.angle_alpha   90.00
_cell.angle_beta   90.00
_cell.angle_gamma   90.00
#
_symmetry.space_group_name_H-M   'P 1'
#
loop_
_entity.id
_entity.type
_entity.pdbx_description
1 polymer ?
#
loop_
_entity_poly.entity_id
_entity_poly.type
_entity_poly.pdbx_seq_one_letter_code
_entity_poly.pdbx_strand_id
1 'polypeptide(L)'
;MNPFDDTEFFNENDENSSDNNDARDEMPDYLSGFGRNFDSEHLEETVNHFMDKGQYQKALEYINLLLEHYPFTSDAYHKKALILDGLGQYTEALEYYDKAIECNPSDVEIYLNRGITLDSCGKKEAALNSYKKALELEPDNIEALFNQGLTYERLEKFDEAIECFNKVLNLEPNNKDAFYELGYCHDFLDMFEKSLEYYDKHIEFSPTNHNAWYNRGIVLNRQGKFLKAIESYEMCLALCENFASAWYNAANAYASLGRLHKAIEYYEKAITLRSNDAYSYHNIGNAFEELKEYNKAIDYFSKSIEIDPTNYESYYGRGNCYYCINEYNQALDNYNSAIVLCNDFSEIWYSKADAEYAMGNFTEAIASYEKVIKLDIDNYDAWFDYGCALLDAKKYDEALNAFEGSSKSNPDWADPYYERAKIYFLRAEIEKGLEMIEIGFRLNPQDRFSFDFEKDWEKVTNFLMGRK
;
A
#
# COMPACT_ATOMS: atom_id res chain seq x y z
N MET A 1 -5.05 -3.06 2.93
CA MET A 1 -4.14 -3.19 1.78
C MET A 1 -3.59 -1.80 1.51
N ASN A 2 -2.29 -1.57 1.61
CA ASN A 2 -1.72 -0.23 1.45
C ASN A 2 -1.69 0.09 -0.06
N PRO A 3 -2.39 1.13 -0.56
CA PRO A 3 -2.48 1.41 -1.99
C PRO A 3 -1.17 1.93 -2.63
N PHE A 4 -0.09 2.02 -1.86
CA PHE A 4 1.25 2.45 -2.29
C PHE A 4 2.31 1.35 -2.17
N ASP A 5 1.88 0.08 -2.18
CA ASP A 5 2.76 -1.08 -2.33
C ASP A 5 3.18 -1.29 -3.81
N ASP A 6 3.05 -0.21 -4.62
CA ASP A 6 3.65 -0.15 -5.94
C ASP A 6 5.16 -0.02 -5.75
N THR A 7 5.82 -1.18 -5.64
CA THR A 7 7.22 -1.32 -5.97
C THR A 7 7.37 -1.07 -7.48
N GLU A 8 7.21 0.19 -7.89
CA GLU A 8 7.78 0.63 -9.15
C GLU A 8 9.30 0.47 -9.02
N PHE A 9 9.80 -0.60 -9.61
CA PHE A 9 11.21 -0.77 -9.92
C PHE A 9 11.62 0.44 -10.77
N PHE A 10 12.11 1.49 -10.14
CA PHE A 10 12.79 2.55 -10.85
C PHE A 10 14.12 1.99 -11.34
N ASN A 11 14.14 1.61 -12.62
CA ASN A 11 15.38 1.52 -13.35
C ASN A 11 16.08 2.89 -13.25
N GLU A 12 17.25 2.94 -12.65
CA GLU A 12 18.12 4.14 -12.59
C GLU A 12 18.61 4.62 -13.98
N ASN A 13 17.95 4.24 -15.08
CA ASN A 13 18.38 4.51 -16.44
C ASN A 13 17.53 5.56 -17.20
N ASP A 14 16.69 6.35 -16.55
CA ASP A 14 15.93 7.43 -17.20
C ASP A 14 16.49 8.83 -16.90
N GLU A 15 17.82 9.01 -16.97
CA GLU A 15 18.42 10.32 -17.23
C GLU A 15 19.11 10.30 -18.61
N ASN A 16 18.33 10.27 -19.67
CA ASN A 16 18.79 10.70 -20.97
C ASN A 16 18.08 11.97 -21.39
N SER A 17 18.68 13.08 -20.96
CA SER A 17 18.50 14.37 -21.59
C SER A 17 18.70 14.23 -23.11
N SER A 18 17.64 14.60 -23.84
CA SER A 18 17.71 14.87 -25.27
C SER A 18 18.62 16.07 -25.54
N ASP A 19 19.91 15.85 -25.63
CA ASP A 19 20.81 16.72 -26.36
C ASP A 19 20.99 16.18 -27.77
N ASN A 20 20.14 16.65 -28.66
CA ASN A 20 20.38 16.64 -30.11
C ASN A 20 21.58 17.58 -30.40
N ASN A 21 22.78 17.05 -30.25
CA ASN A 21 23.93 17.62 -30.88
C ASN A 21 24.27 16.76 -32.10
N ASP A 22 24.07 17.34 -33.29
CA ASP A 22 24.66 16.92 -34.56
C ASP A 22 26.21 16.92 -34.47
N ALA A 23 26.75 16.01 -33.69
CA ALA A 23 28.14 15.60 -33.80
C ALA A 23 28.21 14.68 -35.02
N ARG A 24 28.74 15.16 -36.12
CA ARG A 24 29.13 14.34 -37.26
C ARG A 24 29.91 13.14 -36.72
N ASP A 25 29.31 11.95 -36.89
CA ASP A 25 29.88 10.65 -36.58
C ASP A 25 31.12 10.43 -37.46
N GLU A 26 32.24 11.01 -37.08
CA GLU A 26 33.52 10.73 -37.70
C GLU A 26 33.96 9.35 -37.22
N MET A 27 33.91 8.39 -38.13
CA MET A 27 34.62 7.12 -37.95
C MET A 27 36.08 7.44 -37.51
N PRO A 28 36.60 6.79 -36.47
CA PRO A 28 37.98 7.04 -36.07
C PRO A 28 38.90 6.99 -37.30
N ASP A 29 39.80 7.97 -37.44
CA ASP A 29 40.65 8.14 -38.65
C ASP A 29 41.42 6.89 -39.06
N TYR A 30 41.74 5.99 -38.14
CA TYR A 30 42.38 4.72 -38.40
C TYR A 30 41.47 3.69 -39.09
N LEU A 31 40.15 3.87 -39.06
CA LEU A 31 39.17 3.01 -39.75
C LEU A 31 38.80 3.54 -41.15
N SER A 32 39.11 4.81 -41.46
CA SER A 32 38.77 5.46 -42.73
C SER A 32 39.72 5.16 -43.89
N GLY A 33 40.82 4.45 -43.64
CA GLY A 33 41.96 4.32 -44.59
C GLY A 33 42.10 2.97 -45.30
N PHE A 34 41.27 1.96 -45.09
CA PHE A 34 41.51 0.62 -45.58
C PHE A 34 40.62 0.17 -46.73
N GLY A 35 41.27 -0.08 -47.87
CA GLY A 35 40.65 -0.77 -48.99
C GLY A 35 40.50 -2.27 -48.74
N ARG A 36 39.26 -2.76 -48.88
CA ARG A 36 38.77 -4.13 -49.19
C ARG A 36 39.36 -5.38 -48.48
N ASN A 37 40.29 -5.32 -47.55
CA ASN A 37 40.65 -6.45 -46.71
C ASN A 37 40.17 -6.15 -45.28
N PHE A 38 38.96 -6.58 -44.94
CA PHE A 38 38.47 -6.56 -43.57
C PHE A 38 39.22 -7.66 -42.79
N ASP A 39 40.20 -7.27 -42.01
CA ASP A 39 40.80 -8.14 -40.98
C ASP A 39 39.80 -8.31 -39.85
N SER A 40 39.71 -9.51 -39.27
CA SER A 40 38.77 -9.80 -38.17
C SER A 40 38.98 -8.84 -36.98
N GLU A 41 40.24 -8.54 -36.66
CA GLU A 41 40.62 -7.67 -35.55
C GLU A 41 40.05 -6.25 -35.70
N HIS A 42 40.13 -5.66 -36.87
CA HIS A 42 39.57 -4.34 -37.16
C HIS A 42 38.03 -4.31 -37.12
N LEU A 43 37.38 -5.38 -37.59
CA LEU A 43 35.92 -5.47 -37.48
C LEU A 43 35.46 -5.60 -36.03
N GLU A 44 36.17 -6.39 -35.21
CA GLU A 44 35.90 -6.55 -33.78
C GLU A 44 36.10 -5.24 -33.01
N GLU A 45 37.21 -4.52 -33.26
CA GLU A 45 37.44 -3.19 -32.67
C GLU A 45 36.34 -2.20 -33.03
N THR A 46 35.87 -2.24 -34.28
CA THR A 46 34.78 -1.36 -34.75
C THR A 46 33.47 -1.70 -34.06
N VAL A 47 33.16 -2.99 -33.93
CA VAL A 47 31.97 -3.45 -33.20
C VAL A 47 32.01 -2.97 -31.75
N ASN A 48 33.13 -3.22 -31.04
CA ASN A 48 33.31 -2.80 -29.65
C ASN A 48 33.14 -1.28 -29.51
N HIS A 49 33.75 -0.49 -30.41
CA HIS A 49 33.64 0.96 -30.41
C HIS A 49 32.18 1.46 -30.51
N PHE A 50 31.37 0.86 -31.38
CA PHE A 50 29.95 1.25 -31.48
C PHE A 50 29.11 0.72 -30.32
N MET A 51 29.43 -0.43 -29.73
CA MET A 51 28.81 -0.93 -28.52
C MET A 51 29.07 0.02 -27.35
N ASP A 52 30.35 0.44 -27.14
CA ASP A 52 30.71 1.38 -26.05
C ASP A 52 30.02 2.74 -26.18
N LYS A 53 29.67 3.15 -27.39
CA LYS A 53 28.88 4.37 -27.65
C LYS A 53 27.37 4.17 -27.60
N GLY A 54 26.87 2.98 -27.30
CA GLY A 54 25.44 2.65 -27.35
C GLY A 54 24.82 2.69 -28.75
N GLN A 55 25.66 2.72 -29.84
CA GLN A 55 25.20 2.77 -31.22
C GLN A 55 24.94 1.36 -31.77
N TYR A 56 24.04 0.62 -31.08
CA TYR A 56 23.79 -0.80 -31.35
C TYR A 56 23.37 -1.11 -32.79
N GLN A 57 22.69 -0.21 -33.48
CA GLN A 57 22.32 -0.42 -34.90
C GLN A 57 23.53 -0.49 -35.80
N LYS A 58 24.51 0.40 -35.58
CA LYS A 58 25.79 0.34 -36.35
C LYS A 58 26.62 -0.87 -35.94
N ALA A 59 26.70 -1.16 -34.66
CA ALA A 59 27.36 -2.37 -34.16
C ALA A 59 26.77 -3.63 -34.81
N LEU A 60 25.45 -3.69 -35.03
CA LEU A 60 24.79 -4.81 -35.71
C LEU A 60 25.22 -4.98 -37.18
N GLU A 61 25.43 -3.89 -37.89
CA GLU A 61 25.90 -3.94 -39.26
C GLU A 61 27.32 -4.55 -39.33
N TYR A 62 28.22 -4.08 -38.47
CA TYR A 62 29.62 -4.56 -38.47
C TYR A 62 29.76 -5.99 -37.92
N ILE A 63 28.97 -6.39 -36.90
CA ILE A 63 29.03 -7.78 -36.41
C ILE A 63 28.45 -8.77 -37.44
N ASN A 64 27.48 -8.34 -38.26
CA ASN A 64 26.97 -9.15 -39.35
C ASN A 64 28.05 -9.37 -40.43
N LEU A 65 28.80 -8.32 -40.77
CA LEU A 65 29.95 -8.44 -41.69
C LEU A 65 31.04 -9.36 -41.11
N LEU A 66 31.33 -9.25 -39.82
CA LEU A 66 32.29 -10.14 -39.14
C LEU A 66 31.85 -11.60 -39.25
N LEU A 67 30.59 -11.90 -38.97
CA LEU A 67 30.03 -13.26 -39.02
C LEU A 67 29.90 -13.81 -40.46
N GLU A 68 29.75 -12.94 -41.45
CA GLU A 68 29.77 -13.35 -42.88
C GLU A 68 31.14 -13.83 -43.30
N HIS A 69 32.21 -13.17 -42.85
CA HIS A 69 33.58 -13.51 -43.18
C HIS A 69 34.22 -14.55 -42.26
N TYR A 70 33.83 -14.55 -40.99
CA TYR A 70 34.38 -15.40 -39.93
C TYR A 70 33.25 -16.09 -39.15
N PRO A 71 32.52 -17.04 -39.78
CA PRO A 71 31.44 -17.77 -39.11
C PRO A 71 32.00 -18.71 -38.02
N PHE A 72 31.15 -19.05 -37.02
CA PHE A 72 31.44 -20.03 -35.96
C PHE A 72 32.41 -19.58 -34.88
N THR A 73 32.53 -18.29 -34.63
CA THR A 73 33.27 -17.77 -33.47
C THR A 73 32.28 -17.50 -32.31
N SER A 74 32.54 -18.12 -31.16
CA SER A 74 31.71 -17.96 -29.96
C SER A 74 31.59 -16.50 -29.57
N ASP A 75 32.70 -15.76 -29.54
CA ASP A 75 32.75 -14.34 -29.17
C ASP A 75 31.89 -13.46 -30.10
N ALA A 76 31.96 -13.69 -31.43
CA ALA A 76 31.14 -12.91 -32.36
C ALA A 76 29.64 -13.20 -32.22
N TYR A 77 29.23 -14.43 -31.93
CA TYR A 77 27.83 -14.75 -31.61
C TYR A 77 27.43 -14.12 -30.30
N HIS A 78 28.26 -14.15 -29.27
CA HIS A 78 28.00 -13.51 -27.98
C HIS A 78 27.84 -12.00 -28.13
N LYS A 79 28.75 -11.30 -28.77
CA LYS A 79 28.68 -9.87 -29.07
C LYS A 79 27.42 -9.51 -29.85
N LYS A 80 27.05 -10.34 -30.85
CA LYS A 80 25.79 -10.12 -31.58
C LYS A 80 24.56 -10.26 -30.69
N ALA A 81 24.57 -11.22 -29.79
CA ALA A 81 23.48 -11.37 -28.82
C ALA A 81 23.36 -10.14 -27.90
N LEU A 82 24.49 -9.62 -27.37
CA LEU A 82 24.50 -8.39 -26.56
C LEU A 82 24.01 -7.16 -27.34
N ILE A 83 24.37 -7.02 -28.61
CA ILE A 83 23.91 -5.94 -29.47
C ILE A 83 22.38 -6.03 -29.67
N LEU A 84 21.87 -7.24 -29.94
CA LEU A 84 20.44 -7.47 -30.12
C LEU A 84 19.65 -7.23 -28.82
N ASP A 85 20.23 -7.60 -27.68
CA ASP A 85 19.70 -7.31 -26.36
C ASP A 85 19.58 -5.80 -26.14
N GLY A 86 20.66 -5.04 -26.40
CA GLY A 86 20.68 -3.58 -26.34
C GLY A 86 19.69 -2.89 -27.29
N LEU A 87 19.25 -3.57 -28.37
CA LEU A 87 18.17 -3.13 -29.27
C LEU A 87 16.77 -3.59 -28.81
N GLY A 88 16.63 -4.30 -27.68
CA GLY A 88 15.38 -4.88 -27.22
C GLY A 88 14.89 -6.08 -28.02
N GLN A 89 15.72 -6.63 -28.93
CA GLN A 89 15.41 -7.78 -29.78
C GLN A 89 15.72 -9.10 -29.04
N TYR A 90 15.13 -9.29 -27.87
CA TYR A 90 15.46 -10.37 -26.93
C TYR A 90 15.34 -11.77 -27.52
N THR A 91 14.33 -12.01 -28.36
CA THR A 91 14.12 -13.35 -28.96
C THR A 91 15.30 -13.74 -29.86
N GLU A 92 15.73 -12.81 -30.71
CA GLU A 92 16.87 -13.04 -31.59
C GLU A 92 18.19 -13.10 -30.80
N ALA A 93 18.35 -12.26 -29.78
CA ALA A 93 19.48 -12.30 -28.86
C ALA A 93 19.68 -13.71 -28.26
N LEU A 94 18.59 -14.32 -27.77
CA LEU A 94 18.62 -15.65 -27.17
C LEU A 94 19.05 -16.73 -28.17
N GLU A 95 18.66 -16.63 -29.44
CA GLU A 95 19.13 -17.55 -30.50
C GLU A 95 20.65 -17.45 -30.71
N TYR A 96 21.20 -16.24 -30.60
CA TYR A 96 22.64 -16.04 -30.76
C TYR A 96 23.43 -16.42 -29.51
N TYR A 97 22.85 -16.26 -28.30
CA TYR A 97 23.46 -16.87 -27.09
C TYR A 97 23.50 -18.39 -27.21
N ASP A 98 22.44 -19.04 -27.71
CA ASP A 98 22.44 -20.49 -27.88
C ASP A 98 23.53 -20.95 -28.87
N LYS A 99 23.74 -20.22 -29.99
CA LYS A 99 24.85 -20.48 -30.93
C LYS A 99 26.22 -20.25 -30.29
N ALA A 100 26.36 -19.22 -29.46
CA ALA A 100 27.63 -18.96 -28.75
C ALA A 100 27.93 -20.09 -27.75
N ILE A 101 26.93 -20.61 -27.04
CA ILE A 101 27.06 -21.76 -26.14
C ILE A 101 27.42 -23.03 -26.89
N GLU A 102 26.86 -23.28 -28.08
CA GLU A 102 27.21 -24.42 -28.92
C GLU A 102 28.71 -24.39 -29.33
N CYS A 103 29.24 -23.18 -29.56
CA CYS A 103 30.66 -23.00 -29.89
C CYS A 103 31.57 -23.08 -28.67
N ASN A 104 31.18 -22.52 -27.53
CA ASN A 104 31.94 -22.54 -26.28
C ASN A 104 31.02 -22.78 -25.07
N PRO A 105 30.72 -24.04 -24.70
CA PRO A 105 29.85 -24.37 -23.59
C PRO A 105 30.43 -24.15 -22.19
N SER A 106 31.70 -23.71 -22.09
CA SER A 106 32.38 -23.43 -20.82
C SER A 106 32.55 -21.93 -20.54
N ASP A 107 31.96 -21.06 -21.32
CA ASP A 107 32.04 -19.62 -21.15
C ASP A 107 30.94 -19.16 -20.18
N VAL A 108 31.34 -18.69 -19.02
CA VAL A 108 30.47 -18.26 -17.92
C VAL A 108 29.67 -17.01 -18.29
N GLU A 109 30.34 -16.08 -18.99
CA GLU A 109 29.75 -14.78 -19.34
C GLU A 109 28.57 -14.92 -20.30
N ILE A 110 28.62 -15.90 -21.22
CA ILE A 110 27.50 -16.17 -22.13
C ILE A 110 26.26 -16.62 -21.37
N TYR A 111 26.41 -17.52 -20.36
CA TYR A 111 25.30 -17.97 -19.54
C TYR A 111 24.78 -16.86 -18.64
N LEU A 112 25.67 -16.02 -18.09
CA LEU A 112 25.29 -14.87 -17.29
C LEU A 112 24.43 -13.89 -18.10
N ASN A 113 24.91 -13.42 -19.24
CA ASN A 113 24.25 -12.46 -20.08
C ASN A 113 22.94 -13.03 -20.67
N ARG A 114 22.93 -14.31 -21.05
CA ARG A 114 21.70 -15.00 -21.44
C ARG A 114 20.67 -15.02 -20.31
N GLY A 115 21.11 -15.20 -19.07
CA GLY A 115 20.26 -15.14 -17.88
C GLY A 115 19.62 -13.75 -17.70
N ILE A 116 20.41 -12.69 -17.81
CA ILE A 116 19.96 -11.30 -17.72
C ILE A 116 18.92 -11.00 -18.81
N THR A 117 19.21 -11.37 -20.08
CA THR A 117 18.25 -11.20 -21.19
C THR A 117 16.95 -11.98 -20.97
N LEU A 118 17.02 -13.21 -20.44
CA LEU A 118 15.85 -14.02 -20.11
C LEU A 118 14.99 -13.38 -19.01
N ASP A 119 15.64 -12.82 -18.00
CA ASP A 119 14.95 -12.12 -16.91
C ASP A 119 14.28 -10.84 -17.39
N SER A 120 14.97 -10.04 -18.21
CA SER A 120 14.44 -8.83 -18.85
C SER A 120 13.21 -9.09 -19.73
N CYS A 121 13.12 -10.25 -20.38
CA CYS A 121 11.94 -10.64 -21.13
C CYS A 121 10.90 -11.46 -20.32
N GLY A 122 11.02 -11.47 -18.99
CA GLY A 122 10.06 -12.09 -18.07
C GLY A 122 10.13 -13.62 -17.97
N LYS A 123 11.15 -14.27 -18.58
CA LYS A 123 11.34 -15.72 -18.53
C LYS A 123 12.18 -16.13 -17.30
N LYS A 124 11.71 -15.79 -16.11
CA LYS A 124 12.44 -15.87 -14.84
C LYS A 124 13.01 -17.26 -14.54
N GLU A 125 12.24 -18.34 -14.73
CA GLU A 125 12.70 -19.71 -14.47
C GLU A 125 13.81 -20.14 -15.43
N ALA A 126 13.75 -19.68 -16.70
CA ALA A 126 14.80 -19.95 -17.67
C ALA A 126 16.07 -19.14 -17.33
N ALA A 127 15.93 -17.91 -16.82
CA ALA A 127 17.02 -17.11 -16.31
C ALA A 127 17.76 -17.82 -15.18
N LEU A 128 17.03 -18.32 -14.17
CA LEU A 128 17.59 -19.09 -13.06
C LEU A 128 18.40 -20.31 -13.55
N ASN A 129 17.93 -21.00 -14.60
CA ASN A 129 18.68 -22.11 -15.19
C ASN A 129 19.98 -21.65 -15.83
N SER A 130 20.01 -20.47 -16.47
CA SER A 130 21.22 -19.91 -17.06
C SER A 130 22.21 -19.50 -15.97
N TYR A 131 21.78 -18.78 -14.94
CA TYR A 131 22.64 -18.44 -13.79
C TYR A 131 23.19 -19.68 -13.08
N LYS A 132 22.36 -20.71 -12.92
CA LYS A 132 22.82 -21.98 -12.35
C LYS A 132 23.95 -22.59 -13.20
N LYS A 133 23.86 -22.54 -14.53
CA LYS A 133 24.93 -23.01 -15.42
C LYS A 133 26.19 -22.16 -15.27
N ALA A 134 26.05 -20.84 -15.19
CA ALA A 134 27.20 -19.96 -14.92
C ALA A 134 27.89 -20.35 -13.59
N LEU A 135 27.13 -20.58 -12.55
CA LEU A 135 27.61 -20.95 -11.21
C LEU A 135 28.12 -22.41 -11.11
N GLU A 136 27.68 -23.32 -11.98
CA GLU A 136 28.29 -24.65 -12.11
C GLU A 136 29.70 -24.55 -12.67
N LEU A 137 29.98 -23.59 -13.55
CA LEU A 137 31.29 -23.32 -14.13
C LEU A 137 32.19 -22.50 -13.21
N GLU A 138 31.63 -21.45 -12.60
CA GLU A 138 32.30 -20.53 -11.69
C GLU A 138 31.44 -20.28 -10.44
N PRO A 139 31.61 -21.09 -9.37
CA PRO A 139 30.78 -21.02 -8.18
C PRO A 139 30.84 -19.70 -7.41
N ASP A 140 31.93 -18.96 -7.57
CA ASP A 140 32.19 -17.69 -6.87
C ASP A 140 31.93 -16.47 -7.78
N ASN A 141 31.18 -16.63 -8.87
CA ASN A 141 30.80 -15.52 -9.74
C ASN A 141 29.76 -14.64 -9.06
N ILE A 142 30.21 -13.50 -8.57
CA ILE A 142 29.42 -12.57 -7.76
C ILE A 142 28.22 -12.04 -8.54
N GLU A 143 28.42 -11.68 -9.80
CA GLU A 143 27.36 -11.12 -10.66
C GLU A 143 26.27 -12.14 -10.95
N ALA A 144 26.64 -13.40 -11.21
CA ALA A 144 25.68 -14.48 -11.39
C ALA A 144 24.90 -14.77 -10.10
N LEU A 145 25.55 -14.75 -8.93
CA LEU A 145 24.89 -14.90 -7.64
C LEU A 145 23.91 -13.75 -7.36
N PHE A 146 24.34 -12.52 -7.63
CA PHE A 146 23.53 -11.33 -7.40
C PHE A 146 22.30 -11.32 -8.30
N ASN A 147 22.45 -11.50 -9.61
CA ASN A 147 21.34 -11.55 -10.56
C ASN A 147 20.40 -12.75 -10.30
N GLN A 148 20.94 -13.89 -9.86
CA GLN A 148 20.12 -15.01 -9.41
C GLN A 148 19.25 -14.63 -8.20
N GLY A 149 19.83 -13.89 -7.24
CA GLY A 149 19.12 -13.36 -6.07
C GLY A 149 17.99 -12.42 -6.47
N LEU A 150 18.25 -11.45 -7.35
CA LEU A 150 17.22 -10.53 -7.87
C LEU A 150 16.09 -11.27 -8.60
N THR A 151 16.43 -12.31 -9.37
CA THR A 151 15.40 -13.11 -10.06
C THR A 151 14.56 -13.93 -9.07
N TYR A 152 15.15 -14.46 -7.99
CA TYR A 152 14.39 -15.12 -6.92
C TYR A 152 13.48 -14.12 -6.18
N GLU A 153 13.95 -12.92 -5.91
CA GLU A 153 13.17 -11.83 -5.30
C GLU A 153 11.94 -11.49 -6.16
N ARG A 154 12.12 -11.27 -7.48
CA ARG A 154 11.03 -11.03 -8.44
C ARG A 154 10.05 -12.22 -8.57
N LEU A 155 10.42 -13.41 -8.11
CA LEU A 155 9.56 -14.58 -7.97
C LEU A 155 8.96 -14.72 -6.57
N GLU A 156 9.18 -13.72 -5.70
CA GLU A 156 8.75 -13.72 -4.30
C GLU A 156 9.34 -14.89 -3.48
N LYS A 157 10.47 -15.44 -3.93
CA LYS A 157 11.24 -16.49 -3.26
C LYS A 157 12.33 -15.88 -2.41
N PHE A 158 11.90 -15.19 -1.35
CA PHE A 158 12.79 -14.36 -0.55
C PHE A 158 13.85 -15.17 0.21
N ASP A 159 13.55 -16.37 0.65
CA ASP A 159 14.53 -17.22 1.34
C ASP A 159 15.68 -17.61 0.41
N GLU A 160 15.39 -18.00 -0.84
CA GLU A 160 16.40 -18.32 -1.86
C GLU A 160 17.19 -17.08 -2.28
N ALA A 161 16.53 -15.92 -2.37
CA ALA A 161 17.21 -14.64 -2.65
C ALA A 161 18.21 -14.30 -1.54
N ILE A 162 17.81 -14.41 -0.28
CA ILE A 162 18.67 -14.21 0.90
C ILE A 162 19.89 -15.14 0.88
N GLU A 163 19.74 -16.41 0.49
CA GLU A 163 20.88 -17.33 0.34
C GLU A 163 21.88 -16.83 -0.71
N CYS A 164 21.40 -16.32 -1.84
CA CYS A 164 22.23 -15.78 -2.90
C CYS A 164 22.98 -14.52 -2.43
N PHE A 165 22.30 -13.53 -1.86
CA PHE A 165 22.93 -12.30 -1.39
C PHE A 165 23.89 -12.55 -0.22
N ASN A 166 23.61 -13.51 0.66
CA ASN A 166 24.57 -13.91 1.69
C ASN A 166 25.84 -14.54 1.10
N LYS A 167 25.75 -15.30 0.00
CA LYS A 167 26.94 -15.77 -0.71
C LYS A 167 27.74 -14.62 -1.30
N VAL A 168 27.05 -13.61 -1.88
CA VAL A 168 27.71 -12.37 -2.33
C VAL A 168 28.46 -11.72 -1.17
N LEU A 169 27.85 -11.55 0.00
CA LEU A 169 28.52 -10.96 1.17
C LEU A 169 29.68 -11.81 1.72
N ASN A 170 29.63 -13.13 1.55
CA ASN A 170 30.77 -13.99 1.92
C ASN A 170 32.00 -13.75 1.01
N LEU A 171 31.78 -13.39 -0.25
CA LEU A 171 32.82 -13.08 -1.22
C LEU A 171 33.23 -11.59 -1.13
N GLU A 172 32.27 -10.71 -1.01
CA GLU A 172 32.43 -9.26 -0.89
C GLU A 172 31.72 -8.74 0.39
N PRO A 173 32.38 -8.75 1.56
CA PRO A 173 31.77 -8.40 2.84
C PRO A 173 31.19 -6.97 2.93
N ASN A 174 31.57 -6.08 2.04
CA ASN A 174 31.12 -4.69 2.00
C ASN A 174 30.27 -4.38 0.76
N ASN A 175 29.72 -5.39 0.10
CA ASN A 175 28.84 -5.18 -1.04
C ASN A 175 27.57 -4.45 -0.61
N LYS A 176 27.50 -3.16 -0.93
CA LYS A 176 26.40 -2.28 -0.50
C LYS A 176 25.06 -2.71 -1.10
N ASP A 177 25.06 -3.19 -2.35
CA ASP A 177 23.84 -3.54 -3.06
C ASP A 177 23.23 -4.83 -2.48
N ALA A 178 24.07 -5.81 -2.08
CA ALA A 178 23.61 -6.98 -1.36
C ALA A 178 23.02 -6.65 0.01
N PHE A 179 23.52 -5.63 0.72
CA PHE A 179 22.88 -5.16 1.96
C PHE A 179 21.50 -4.57 1.67
N TYR A 180 21.33 -3.79 0.61
CA TYR A 180 20.04 -3.21 0.24
C TYR A 180 18.99 -4.29 -0.04
N GLU A 181 19.34 -5.28 -0.88
CA GLU A 181 18.42 -6.35 -1.24
C GLU A 181 18.12 -7.30 -0.06
N LEU A 182 19.08 -7.55 0.83
CA LEU A 182 18.83 -8.26 2.08
C LEU A 182 17.87 -7.49 2.99
N GLY A 183 18.00 -6.16 3.06
CA GLY A 183 17.07 -5.30 3.77
C GLY A 183 15.65 -5.46 3.22
N TYR A 184 15.50 -5.44 1.91
CA TYR A 184 14.23 -5.61 1.20
C TYR A 184 13.62 -7.01 1.43
N CYS A 185 14.39 -8.08 1.18
CA CYS A 185 13.91 -9.44 1.38
C CYS A 185 13.45 -9.72 2.83
N HIS A 186 14.20 -9.22 3.82
CA HIS A 186 13.83 -9.38 5.21
C HIS A 186 12.59 -8.57 5.62
N ASP A 187 12.32 -7.42 4.97
CA ASP A 187 11.09 -6.66 5.20
C ASP A 187 9.85 -7.45 4.70
N PHE A 188 9.92 -8.05 3.52
CA PHE A 188 8.84 -8.89 3.00
C PHE A 188 8.55 -10.14 3.85
N LEU A 189 9.55 -10.64 4.55
CA LEU A 189 9.39 -11.76 5.50
C LEU A 189 9.02 -11.28 6.92
N ASP A 190 8.64 -10.02 7.10
CA ASP A 190 8.32 -9.40 8.40
C ASP A 190 9.46 -9.50 9.45
N MET A 191 10.69 -9.73 8.98
CA MET A 191 11.89 -9.79 9.84
C MET A 191 12.48 -8.39 10.04
N PHE A 192 11.68 -7.49 10.61
CA PHE A 192 11.95 -6.05 10.65
C PHE A 192 13.30 -5.67 11.28
N GLU A 193 13.74 -6.34 12.33
CA GLU A 193 15.03 -6.04 13.00
C GLU A 193 16.20 -6.29 12.07
N LYS A 194 16.17 -7.40 11.31
CA LYS A 194 17.21 -7.73 10.33
C LYS A 194 17.16 -6.80 9.13
N SER A 195 15.96 -6.49 8.65
CA SER A 195 15.76 -5.53 7.57
C SER A 195 16.41 -4.19 7.91
N LEU A 196 16.14 -3.65 9.09
CA LEU A 196 16.75 -2.40 9.56
C LEU A 196 18.27 -2.50 9.69
N GLU A 197 18.81 -3.61 10.20
CA GLU A 197 20.26 -3.84 10.30
C GLU A 197 20.93 -3.75 8.91
N TYR A 198 20.32 -4.35 7.90
CA TYR A 198 20.85 -4.35 6.54
C TYR A 198 20.70 -3.01 5.85
N TYR A 199 19.55 -2.31 5.99
CA TYR A 199 19.43 -0.95 5.48
C TYR A 199 20.39 0.01 6.18
N ASP A 200 20.61 -0.11 7.49
CA ASP A 200 21.61 0.70 8.21
C ASP A 200 23.02 0.46 7.65
N LYS A 201 23.41 -0.80 7.39
CA LYS A 201 24.69 -1.12 6.72
C LYS A 201 24.78 -0.53 5.32
N HIS A 202 23.73 -0.67 4.51
CA HIS A 202 23.72 -0.05 3.18
C HIS A 202 23.93 1.46 3.26
N ILE A 203 23.22 2.14 4.16
CA ILE A 203 23.31 3.59 4.38
C ILE A 203 24.71 4.01 4.85
N GLU A 204 25.40 3.21 5.65
CA GLU A 204 26.80 3.49 6.04
C GLU A 204 27.73 3.58 4.83
N PHE A 205 27.54 2.74 3.82
CA PHE A 205 28.35 2.72 2.59
C PHE A 205 27.80 3.66 1.49
N SER A 206 26.50 3.91 1.50
CA SER A 206 25.80 4.70 0.47
C SER A 206 24.79 5.68 1.10
N PRO A 207 25.26 6.69 1.87
CA PRO A 207 24.39 7.58 2.63
C PRO A 207 23.49 8.50 1.77
N THR A 208 23.80 8.60 0.48
CA THR A 208 23.05 9.40 -0.50
C THR A 208 21.96 8.62 -1.23
N ASN A 209 21.82 7.31 -0.97
CA ASN A 209 20.73 6.52 -1.55
C ASN A 209 19.40 6.85 -0.85
N HIS A 210 18.59 7.69 -1.46
CA HIS A 210 17.29 8.10 -0.93
C HIS A 210 16.30 6.94 -0.79
N ASN A 211 16.38 5.91 -1.68
CA ASN A 211 15.52 4.73 -1.62
C ASN A 211 15.79 3.90 -0.35
N ALA A 212 17.04 3.78 0.07
CA ALA A 212 17.38 3.07 1.30
C ALA A 212 16.81 3.76 2.54
N TRP A 213 16.87 5.10 2.60
CA TRP A 213 16.22 5.87 3.65
C TRP A 213 14.71 5.74 3.63
N TYR A 214 14.10 5.74 2.43
CA TYR A 214 12.66 5.55 2.27
C TYR A 214 12.21 4.17 2.76
N ASN A 215 12.85 3.09 2.30
CA ASN A 215 12.50 1.72 2.70
C ASN A 215 12.73 1.49 4.20
N ARG A 216 13.82 2.03 4.75
CA ARG A 216 14.03 2.04 6.21
C ARG A 216 12.88 2.70 6.96
N GLY A 217 12.37 3.81 6.42
CA GLY A 217 11.19 4.52 6.95
C GLY A 217 9.94 3.65 6.91
N ILE A 218 9.71 2.91 5.82
CA ILE A 218 8.57 1.97 5.70
C ILE A 218 8.65 0.89 6.79
N VAL A 219 9.79 0.25 6.96
CA VAL A 219 9.99 -0.79 8.00
C VAL A 219 9.71 -0.24 9.40
N LEU A 220 10.23 0.94 9.71
CA LEU A 220 10.00 1.61 11.00
C LEU A 220 8.52 1.97 11.21
N ASN A 221 7.84 2.40 10.15
CA ASN A 221 6.41 2.73 10.19
C ASN A 221 5.57 1.47 10.46
N ARG A 222 5.85 0.35 9.80
CA ARG A 222 5.21 -0.95 10.05
C ARG A 222 5.41 -1.45 11.48
N GLN A 223 6.54 -1.12 12.11
CA GLN A 223 6.79 -1.40 13.53
C GLN A 223 6.10 -0.41 14.50
N GLY A 224 5.36 0.59 14.01
CA GLY A 224 4.79 1.65 14.83
C GLY A 224 5.81 2.64 15.40
N LYS A 225 7.05 2.61 14.93
CA LYS A 225 8.13 3.52 15.37
C LYS A 225 8.08 4.84 14.57
N PHE A 226 6.92 5.50 14.58
CA PHE A 226 6.59 6.63 13.71
C PHE A 226 7.60 7.78 13.75
N LEU A 227 8.15 8.14 14.91
CA LEU A 227 9.17 9.21 15.00
C LEU A 227 10.42 8.88 14.19
N LYS A 228 10.92 7.64 14.31
CA LYS A 228 12.10 7.21 13.56
C LYS A 228 11.80 7.03 12.06
N ALA A 229 10.56 6.63 11.73
CA ALA A 229 10.12 6.57 10.34
C ALA A 229 10.15 7.96 9.71
N ILE A 230 9.62 8.98 10.40
CA ILE A 230 9.67 10.38 9.94
C ILE A 230 11.11 10.83 9.72
N GLU A 231 12.03 10.59 10.66
CA GLU A 231 13.45 10.92 10.48
C GLU A 231 14.03 10.30 9.20
N SER A 232 13.68 9.05 8.90
CA SER A 232 14.14 8.36 7.69
C SER A 232 13.52 8.95 6.42
N TYR A 233 12.21 9.27 6.43
CA TYR A 233 11.55 9.93 5.29
C TYR A 233 12.08 11.34 5.07
N GLU A 234 12.37 12.10 6.14
CA GLU A 234 12.96 13.42 6.02
C GLU A 234 14.38 13.38 5.44
N MET A 235 15.18 12.36 5.78
CA MET A 235 16.48 12.12 5.13
C MET A 235 16.32 11.78 3.65
N CYS A 236 15.35 10.93 3.30
CA CYS A 236 15.00 10.64 1.91
C CYS A 236 14.65 11.94 1.16
N LEU A 237 13.77 12.76 1.73
CA LEU A 237 13.31 14.02 1.14
C LEU A 237 14.42 15.10 1.05
N ALA A 238 15.37 15.10 1.97
CA ALA A 238 16.55 15.97 1.88
C ALA A 238 17.46 15.61 0.70
N LEU A 239 17.47 14.35 0.29
CA LEU A 239 18.23 13.84 -0.87
C LEU A 239 17.43 13.96 -2.18
N CYS A 240 16.11 13.74 -2.11
CA CYS A 240 15.20 13.76 -3.26
C CYS A 240 13.88 14.43 -2.85
N GLU A 241 13.80 15.77 -3.01
CA GLU A 241 12.61 16.55 -2.63
C GLU A 241 11.35 16.16 -3.44
N ASN A 242 11.54 15.70 -4.68
CA ASN A 242 10.44 15.35 -5.58
C ASN A 242 9.87 13.93 -5.36
N PHE A 243 10.19 13.28 -4.25
CA PHE A 243 9.74 11.92 -3.96
C PHE A 243 8.37 11.93 -3.28
N ALA A 244 7.29 11.94 -4.07
CA ALA A 244 5.91 12.08 -3.60
C ALA A 244 5.52 11.00 -2.55
N SER A 245 5.95 9.74 -2.74
CA SER A 245 5.65 8.65 -1.81
C SER A 245 6.28 8.86 -0.42
N ALA A 246 7.45 9.48 -0.34
CA ALA A 246 8.08 9.82 0.94
C ALA A 246 7.31 10.92 1.68
N TRP A 247 6.83 11.95 0.97
CA TRP A 247 5.95 12.97 1.53
C TRP A 247 4.67 12.35 2.09
N TYR A 248 4.02 11.49 1.31
CA TYR A 248 2.79 10.80 1.72
C TYR A 248 2.99 9.91 2.96
N ASN A 249 4.03 9.06 2.97
CA ASN A 249 4.28 8.15 4.08
C ASN A 249 4.73 8.89 5.35
N ALA A 250 5.48 9.97 5.22
CA ALA A 250 5.80 10.85 6.34
C ALA A 250 4.53 11.50 6.90
N ALA A 251 3.59 11.93 6.03
CA ALA A 251 2.30 12.47 6.44
C ALA A 251 1.48 11.46 7.22
N ASN A 252 1.40 10.20 6.74
CA ASN A 252 0.74 9.10 7.46
C ASN A 252 1.35 8.90 8.85
N ALA A 253 2.67 8.93 8.97
CA ALA A 253 3.35 8.80 10.25
C ALA A 253 3.07 9.99 11.19
N TYR A 254 2.99 11.22 10.67
CA TYR A 254 2.56 12.38 11.45
C TYR A 254 1.12 12.28 11.91
N ALA A 255 0.20 11.81 11.04
CA ALA A 255 -1.20 11.58 11.38
C ALA A 255 -1.34 10.53 12.49
N SER A 256 -0.61 9.42 12.39
CA SER A 256 -0.58 8.37 13.44
C SER A 256 -0.07 8.87 14.79
N LEU A 257 0.69 9.94 14.82
CA LEU A 257 1.12 10.64 16.05
C LEU A 257 0.14 11.72 16.51
N GLY A 258 -1.01 11.91 15.85
CA GLY A 258 -1.97 12.99 16.12
C GLY A 258 -1.44 14.37 15.74
N ARG A 259 -0.35 14.47 14.98
CA ARG A 259 0.23 15.75 14.52
C ARG A 259 -0.43 16.20 13.23
N LEU A 260 -1.76 16.38 13.26
CA LEU A 260 -2.62 16.53 12.08
C LEU A 260 -2.23 17.71 11.18
N HIS A 261 -1.87 18.88 11.75
CA HIS A 261 -1.44 20.00 10.93
C HIS A 261 -0.15 19.73 10.12
N LYS A 262 0.77 18.97 10.71
CA LYS A 262 1.98 18.53 9.99
C LYS A 262 1.64 17.49 8.93
N ALA A 263 0.76 16.55 9.23
CA ALA A 263 0.27 15.57 8.25
C ALA A 263 -0.33 16.28 7.02
N ILE A 264 -1.20 17.26 7.23
CA ILE A 264 -1.81 18.05 6.16
C ILE A 264 -0.73 18.73 5.31
N GLU A 265 0.24 19.42 5.93
CA GLU A 265 1.35 20.08 5.23
C GLU A 265 2.11 19.11 4.30
N TYR A 266 2.36 17.89 4.79
CA TYR A 266 3.12 16.88 4.05
C TYR A 266 2.27 16.22 2.95
N TYR A 267 0.97 15.94 3.19
CA TYR A 267 0.05 15.52 2.12
C TYR A 267 -0.10 16.56 1.02
N GLU A 268 -0.18 17.86 1.36
CA GLU A 268 -0.24 18.94 0.38
C GLU A 268 1.02 18.97 -0.51
N LYS A 269 2.20 18.67 0.05
CA LYS A 269 3.43 18.49 -0.74
C LYS A 269 3.31 17.28 -1.68
N ALA A 270 2.81 16.14 -1.20
CA ALA A 270 2.60 14.97 -2.04
C ALA A 270 1.66 15.30 -3.22
N ILE A 271 0.56 16.01 -2.97
CA ILE A 271 -0.40 16.43 -4.00
C ILE A 271 0.23 17.38 -5.02
N THR A 272 1.14 18.29 -4.61
CA THR A 272 1.82 19.17 -5.58
C THR A 272 2.66 18.40 -6.57
N LEU A 273 3.16 17.22 -6.19
CA LEU A 273 3.94 16.33 -7.05
C LEU A 273 3.07 15.34 -7.83
N ARG A 274 1.96 14.88 -7.22
CA ARG A 274 0.99 13.95 -7.81
C ARG A 274 -0.43 14.49 -7.63
N SER A 275 -0.87 15.35 -8.53
CA SER A 275 -2.17 16.04 -8.41
C SER A 275 -3.40 15.13 -8.48
N ASN A 276 -3.25 13.90 -9.01
CA ASN A 276 -4.34 12.93 -9.14
C ASN A 276 -4.32 11.87 -8.03
N ASP A 277 -3.77 12.18 -6.88
CA ASP A 277 -3.70 11.27 -5.73
C ASP A 277 -4.95 11.40 -4.84
N ALA A 278 -5.98 10.62 -5.13
CA ALA A 278 -7.23 10.59 -4.37
C ALA A 278 -7.02 10.26 -2.89
N TYR A 279 -6.04 9.41 -2.56
CA TYR A 279 -5.76 9.01 -1.18
C TYR A 279 -5.20 10.15 -0.33
N SER A 280 -4.29 10.96 -0.88
CA SER A 280 -3.80 12.15 -0.17
C SER A 280 -4.94 13.13 0.12
N TYR A 281 -5.84 13.37 -0.84
CA TYR A 281 -7.01 14.22 -0.60
C TYR A 281 -7.93 13.64 0.46
N HIS A 282 -8.20 12.33 0.41
CA HIS A 282 -8.98 11.62 1.43
C HIS A 282 -8.37 11.78 2.83
N ASN A 283 -7.07 11.53 2.97
CA ASN A 283 -6.38 11.61 4.26
C ASN A 283 -6.32 13.03 4.82
N ILE A 284 -6.21 14.05 3.97
CA ILE A 284 -6.37 15.45 4.40
C ILE A 284 -7.79 15.70 4.91
N GLY A 285 -8.80 15.13 4.21
CA GLY A 285 -10.20 15.18 4.65
C GLY A 285 -10.35 14.60 6.06
N ASN A 286 -9.83 13.40 6.31
CA ASN A 286 -9.83 12.76 7.62
C ASN A 286 -9.13 13.62 8.69
N ALA A 287 -7.98 14.21 8.36
CA ALA A 287 -7.27 15.08 9.29
C ALA A 287 -8.07 16.34 9.66
N PHE A 288 -8.77 16.95 8.71
CA PHE A 288 -9.67 18.09 9.00
C PHE A 288 -10.92 17.67 9.74
N GLU A 289 -11.48 16.48 9.48
CA GLU A 289 -12.61 15.92 10.25
C GLU A 289 -12.22 15.75 11.72
N GLU A 290 -11.05 15.16 12.01
CA GLU A 290 -10.54 14.99 13.38
C GLU A 290 -10.27 16.33 14.08
N LEU A 291 -9.82 17.35 13.32
CA LEU A 291 -9.72 18.74 13.78
C LEU A 291 -11.06 19.43 13.93
N LYS A 292 -12.18 18.78 13.58
CA LYS A 292 -13.55 19.33 13.56
C LYS A 292 -13.73 20.52 12.60
N GLU A 293 -12.86 20.64 11.62
CA GLU A 293 -12.92 21.65 10.56
C GLU A 293 -13.76 21.10 9.37
N TYR A 294 -15.00 20.73 9.64
CA TYR A 294 -15.86 19.93 8.75
C TYR A 294 -16.02 20.51 7.34
N ASN A 295 -16.13 21.82 7.18
CA ASN A 295 -16.25 22.43 5.85
C ASN A 295 -15.00 22.19 5.00
N LYS A 296 -13.79 22.29 5.58
CA LYS A 296 -12.56 21.97 4.85
C LYS A 296 -12.49 20.48 4.52
N ALA A 297 -12.85 19.61 5.47
CA ALA A 297 -12.90 18.18 5.24
C ALA A 297 -13.81 17.83 4.04
N ILE A 298 -15.01 18.43 3.97
CA ILE A 298 -15.95 18.26 2.84
C ILE A 298 -15.30 18.64 1.50
N ASP A 299 -14.56 19.76 1.46
CA ASP A 299 -13.89 20.21 0.25
C ASP A 299 -12.83 19.19 -0.22
N TYR A 300 -12.04 18.64 0.72
CA TYR A 300 -11.00 17.67 0.41
C TYR A 300 -11.56 16.30 0.04
N PHE A 301 -12.57 15.78 0.76
CA PHE A 301 -13.28 14.57 0.35
C PHE A 301 -13.94 14.72 -1.03
N SER A 302 -14.47 15.91 -1.35
CA SER A 302 -15.05 16.17 -2.67
C SER A 302 -14.02 16.06 -3.79
N LYS A 303 -12.80 16.57 -3.58
CA LYS A 303 -11.70 16.42 -4.53
C LYS A 303 -11.26 14.96 -4.68
N SER A 304 -11.21 14.21 -3.56
CA SER A 304 -10.93 12.76 -3.61
C SER A 304 -11.94 12.02 -4.47
N ILE A 305 -13.23 12.32 -4.29
CA ILE A 305 -14.34 11.72 -5.06
C ILE A 305 -14.31 12.13 -6.54
N GLU A 306 -13.90 13.36 -6.85
CA GLU A 306 -13.73 13.81 -8.24
C GLU A 306 -12.65 13.02 -8.98
N ILE A 307 -11.57 12.64 -8.27
CA ILE A 307 -10.45 11.88 -8.82
C ILE A 307 -10.80 10.39 -8.88
N ASP A 308 -11.30 9.84 -7.78
CA ASP A 308 -11.74 8.44 -7.69
C ASP A 308 -13.20 8.35 -7.20
N PRO A 309 -14.17 8.29 -8.13
CA PRO A 309 -15.58 8.13 -7.77
C PRO A 309 -15.95 6.78 -7.15
N THR A 310 -15.02 5.83 -7.09
CA THR A 310 -15.23 4.51 -6.49
C THR A 310 -14.77 4.43 -5.03
N ASN A 311 -14.14 5.48 -4.51
CA ASN A 311 -13.68 5.55 -3.13
C ASN A 311 -14.87 5.76 -2.17
N TYR A 312 -15.45 4.67 -1.66
CA TYR A 312 -16.58 4.72 -0.73
C TYR A 312 -16.24 5.38 0.60
N GLU A 313 -14.99 5.29 1.06
CA GLU A 313 -14.53 5.89 2.31
C GLU A 313 -14.62 7.43 2.27
N SER A 314 -14.32 8.03 1.11
CA SER A 314 -14.46 9.49 0.93
C SER A 314 -15.91 9.95 0.93
N TYR A 315 -16.83 9.17 0.38
CA TYR A 315 -18.26 9.46 0.53
C TYR A 315 -18.70 9.32 1.99
N TYR A 316 -18.26 8.28 2.67
CA TYR A 316 -18.59 8.05 4.07
C TYR A 316 -18.07 9.18 4.96
N GLY A 317 -16.78 9.56 4.87
CA GLY A 317 -16.20 10.67 5.62
C GLY A 317 -16.89 12.01 5.33
N ARG A 318 -17.21 12.29 4.05
CA ARG A 318 -17.96 13.50 3.70
C ARG A 318 -19.38 13.48 4.28
N GLY A 319 -20.04 12.32 4.30
CA GLY A 319 -21.33 12.11 4.95
C GLY A 319 -21.27 12.41 6.44
N ASN A 320 -20.25 11.91 7.15
CA ASN A 320 -20.03 12.19 8.58
C ASN A 320 -19.83 13.68 8.84
N CYS A 321 -19.07 14.37 8.00
CA CYS A 321 -18.90 15.82 8.11
C CYS A 321 -20.21 16.58 7.93
N TYR A 322 -21.04 16.20 6.95
CA TYR A 322 -22.38 16.78 6.77
C TYR A 322 -23.30 16.49 7.96
N TYR A 323 -23.25 15.28 8.52
CA TYR A 323 -23.99 14.94 9.73
C TYR A 323 -23.59 15.83 10.92
N CYS A 324 -22.28 16.03 11.14
CA CYS A 324 -21.77 16.86 12.23
C CYS A 324 -22.18 18.34 12.13
N ILE A 325 -22.44 18.86 10.92
CA ILE A 325 -22.95 20.22 10.73
C ILE A 325 -24.48 20.27 10.59
N ASN A 326 -25.19 19.18 10.90
CA ASN A 326 -26.67 19.00 10.86
C ASN A 326 -27.27 19.10 9.43
N GLU A 327 -26.48 18.91 8.39
CA GLU A 327 -26.93 18.87 7.00
C GLU A 327 -27.31 17.42 6.62
N TYR A 328 -28.33 16.88 7.30
CA TYR A 328 -28.68 15.46 7.26
C TYR A 328 -29.06 14.94 5.87
N ASN A 329 -29.68 15.76 5.00
CA ASN A 329 -30.00 15.34 3.65
C ASN A 329 -28.75 15.05 2.83
N GLN A 330 -27.73 15.93 2.93
CA GLN A 330 -26.45 15.74 2.25
C GLN A 330 -25.70 14.53 2.86
N ALA A 331 -25.79 14.34 4.17
CA ALA A 331 -25.23 13.15 4.83
C ALA A 331 -25.82 11.86 4.23
N LEU A 332 -27.17 11.78 4.14
CA LEU A 332 -27.88 10.63 3.57
C LEU A 332 -27.53 10.37 2.11
N ASP A 333 -27.40 11.40 1.27
CA ASP A 333 -26.99 11.26 -0.12
C ASP A 333 -25.58 10.64 -0.23
N ASN A 334 -24.68 11.05 0.65
CA ASN A 334 -23.33 10.52 0.72
C ASN A 334 -23.29 9.07 1.26
N TYR A 335 -24.01 8.76 2.34
CA TYR A 335 -24.10 7.39 2.85
C TYR A 335 -24.72 6.45 1.83
N ASN A 336 -25.76 6.87 1.12
CA ASN A 336 -26.34 6.07 0.05
C ASN A 336 -25.34 5.82 -1.08
N SER A 337 -24.52 6.81 -1.46
CA SER A 337 -23.45 6.63 -2.45
C SER A 337 -22.39 5.64 -1.96
N ALA A 338 -21.96 5.74 -0.71
CA ALA A 338 -21.02 4.81 -0.09
C ALA A 338 -21.59 3.37 -0.05
N ILE A 339 -22.88 3.20 0.30
CA ILE A 339 -23.57 1.90 0.35
C ILE A 339 -23.65 1.25 -1.04
N VAL A 340 -23.83 2.01 -2.11
CA VAL A 340 -23.83 1.49 -3.49
C VAL A 340 -22.50 0.88 -3.84
N LEU A 341 -21.39 1.45 -3.33
CA LEU A 341 -20.03 0.98 -3.58
C LEU A 341 -19.60 -0.13 -2.61
N CYS A 342 -20.02 -0.05 -1.35
CA CYS A 342 -19.70 -1.00 -0.28
C CYS A 342 -20.95 -1.19 0.63
N ASN A 343 -21.66 -2.30 0.48
CA ASN A 343 -22.94 -2.53 1.15
C ASN A 343 -22.86 -3.43 2.39
N ASP A 344 -21.70 -3.98 2.67
CA ASP A 344 -21.41 -4.93 3.76
C ASP A 344 -20.63 -4.28 4.93
N PHE A 345 -20.37 -2.97 4.85
CA PHE A 345 -19.74 -2.22 5.93
C PHE A 345 -20.82 -1.64 6.87
N SER A 346 -20.94 -2.24 8.06
CA SER A 346 -22.03 -1.96 9.02
C SER A 346 -22.07 -0.52 9.50
N GLU A 347 -20.90 0.13 9.63
CA GLU A 347 -20.76 1.49 10.12
C GLU A 347 -21.43 2.54 9.21
N ILE A 348 -21.44 2.30 7.88
CA ILE A 348 -22.14 3.22 6.95
C ILE A 348 -23.65 3.14 7.17
N TRP A 349 -24.19 1.92 7.37
CA TRP A 349 -25.60 1.72 7.66
C TRP A 349 -25.98 2.31 9.01
N TYR A 350 -25.08 2.21 9.99
CA TYR A 350 -25.29 2.79 11.32
C TYR A 350 -25.38 4.32 11.24
N SER A 351 -24.40 4.99 10.62
CA SER A 351 -24.39 6.44 10.44
C SER A 351 -25.57 6.94 9.61
N LYS A 352 -26.01 6.15 8.62
CA LYS A 352 -27.24 6.44 7.86
C LYS A 352 -28.48 6.38 8.77
N ALA A 353 -28.59 5.34 9.59
CA ALA A 353 -29.71 5.18 10.52
C ALA A 353 -29.80 6.33 11.53
N ASP A 354 -28.63 6.77 12.05
CA ASP A 354 -28.53 7.91 12.94
C ASP A 354 -29.04 9.22 12.29
N ALA A 355 -28.66 9.43 11.02
CA ALA A 355 -29.09 10.59 10.26
C ALA A 355 -30.63 10.56 10.01
N GLU A 356 -31.16 9.40 9.65
CA GLU A 356 -32.60 9.18 9.47
C GLU A 356 -33.36 9.41 10.79
N TYR A 357 -32.82 8.89 11.89
CA TYR A 357 -33.40 9.08 13.24
C TYR A 357 -33.38 10.56 13.66
N ALA A 358 -32.25 11.24 13.45
CA ALA A 358 -32.15 12.68 13.78
C ALA A 358 -33.13 13.55 12.99
N MET A 359 -33.54 13.12 11.80
CA MET A 359 -34.59 13.79 11.01
C MET A 359 -36.02 13.42 11.45
N GLY A 360 -36.18 12.46 12.36
CA GLY A 360 -37.50 11.92 12.76
C GLY A 360 -38.06 10.90 11.76
N ASN A 361 -37.27 10.42 10.82
CA ASN A 361 -37.65 9.41 9.83
C ASN A 361 -37.51 7.99 10.43
N PHE A 362 -38.32 7.73 11.49
CA PHE A 362 -38.15 6.51 12.28
C PHE A 362 -38.38 5.21 11.50
N THR A 363 -39.20 5.22 10.45
CA THR A 363 -39.45 4.02 9.63
C THR A 363 -38.18 3.62 8.84
N GLU A 364 -37.53 4.60 8.25
CA GLU A 364 -36.28 4.45 7.49
C GLU A 364 -35.13 4.06 8.42
N ALA A 365 -34.98 4.76 9.56
CA ALA A 365 -33.98 4.46 10.57
C ALA A 365 -34.11 3.01 11.08
N ILE A 366 -35.32 2.54 11.37
CA ILE A 366 -35.59 1.15 11.75
C ILE A 366 -35.04 0.17 10.69
N ALA A 367 -35.32 0.42 9.41
CA ALA A 367 -34.86 -0.46 8.33
C ALA A 367 -33.32 -0.44 8.20
N SER A 368 -32.68 0.71 8.39
CA SER A 368 -31.23 0.87 8.36
C SER A 368 -30.55 0.18 9.55
N TYR A 369 -31.06 0.35 10.78
CA TYR A 369 -30.58 -0.38 11.97
C TYR A 369 -30.77 -1.91 11.85
N GLU A 370 -31.89 -2.37 11.30
CA GLU A 370 -32.05 -3.82 11.00
C GLU A 370 -30.96 -4.34 10.09
N LYS A 371 -30.48 -3.53 9.16
CA LYS A 371 -29.38 -3.91 8.28
C LYS A 371 -28.06 -3.98 9.04
N VAL A 372 -27.78 -3.04 9.96
CA VAL A 372 -26.63 -3.09 10.87
C VAL A 372 -26.61 -4.40 11.65
N ILE A 373 -27.72 -4.72 12.31
CA ILE A 373 -27.86 -5.93 13.15
C ILE A 373 -27.68 -7.21 12.34
N LYS A 374 -28.09 -7.24 11.05
CA LYS A 374 -27.87 -8.38 10.15
C LYS A 374 -26.41 -8.54 9.75
N LEU A 375 -25.65 -7.44 9.68
CA LEU A 375 -24.22 -7.45 9.34
C LEU A 375 -23.35 -7.72 10.57
N ASP A 376 -23.73 -7.15 11.71
CA ASP A 376 -23.06 -7.28 13.00
C ASP A 376 -24.09 -7.50 14.13
N ILE A 377 -24.36 -8.76 14.44
CA ILE A 377 -25.35 -9.15 15.43
C ILE A 377 -24.94 -8.84 16.87
N ASP A 378 -23.64 -8.73 17.11
CA ASP A 378 -23.09 -8.47 18.45
C ASP A 378 -22.98 -6.97 18.78
N ASN A 379 -23.33 -6.09 17.85
CA ASN A 379 -23.33 -4.65 18.04
C ASN A 379 -24.45 -4.23 19.00
N TYR A 380 -24.15 -4.15 20.27
CA TYR A 380 -25.12 -3.83 21.34
C TYR A 380 -25.63 -2.39 21.24
N ASP A 381 -24.83 -1.44 20.76
CA ASP A 381 -25.23 -0.05 20.53
C ASP A 381 -26.30 0.01 19.44
N ALA A 382 -26.07 -0.69 18.31
CA ALA A 382 -27.05 -0.75 17.22
C ALA A 382 -28.37 -1.38 17.67
N TRP A 383 -28.35 -2.43 18.50
CA TRP A 383 -29.55 -2.99 19.09
C TRP A 383 -30.29 -1.97 19.97
N PHE A 384 -29.57 -1.16 20.74
CA PHE A 384 -30.15 -0.14 21.61
C PHE A 384 -30.82 0.97 20.81
N ASP A 385 -30.10 1.55 19.83
CA ASP A 385 -30.62 2.65 19.00
C ASP A 385 -31.79 2.20 18.10
N TYR A 386 -31.72 0.95 17.62
CA TYR A 386 -32.87 0.29 16.98
C TYR A 386 -34.07 0.24 17.91
N GLY A 387 -33.86 -0.12 19.17
CA GLY A 387 -34.91 -0.11 20.21
C GLY A 387 -35.50 1.28 20.45
N CYS A 388 -34.65 2.32 20.48
CA CYS A 388 -35.07 3.71 20.61
C CYS A 388 -35.95 4.15 19.41
N ALA A 389 -35.49 3.84 18.18
CA ALA A 389 -36.25 4.16 16.97
C ALA A 389 -37.62 3.47 16.95
N LEU A 390 -37.70 2.21 17.37
CA LEU A 390 -38.95 1.46 17.51
C LEU A 390 -39.86 2.04 18.59
N LEU A 391 -39.27 2.49 19.69
CA LEU A 391 -40.01 3.11 20.80
C LEU A 391 -40.69 4.44 20.33
N ASP A 392 -39.93 5.29 19.63
CA ASP A 392 -40.42 6.54 19.08
C ASP A 392 -41.47 6.33 17.98
N ALA A 393 -41.31 5.24 17.21
CA ALA A 393 -42.33 4.75 16.28
C ALA A 393 -43.53 4.07 16.96
N LYS A 394 -43.55 4.00 18.32
CA LYS A 394 -44.58 3.35 19.14
C LYS A 394 -44.77 1.85 18.90
N LYS A 395 -43.73 1.18 18.38
CA LYS A 395 -43.69 -0.26 18.16
C LYS A 395 -43.14 -0.99 19.40
N TYR A 396 -43.90 -0.92 20.50
CA TYR A 396 -43.45 -1.30 21.84
C TYR A 396 -43.00 -2.75 21.98
N ASP A 397 -43.62 -3.72 21.29
CA ASP A 397 -43.22 -5.15 21.38
C ASP A 397 -41.87 -5.38 20.68
N GLU A 398 -41.68 -4.77 19.51
CA GLU A 398 -40.43 -4.85 18.76
C GLU A 398 -39.31 -4.13 19.55
N ALA A 399 -39.59 -2.98 20.16
CA ALA A 399 -38.62 -2.25 20.98
C ALA A 399 -38.14 -3.07 22.20
N LEU A 400 -39.06 -3.76 22.90
CA LEU A 400 -38.69 -4.66 24.00
C LEU A 400 -37.73 -5.77 23.53
N ASN A 401 -37.96 -6.36 22.37
CA ASN A 401 -37.09 -7.37 21.81
C ASN A 401 -35.71 -6.79 21.42
N ALA A 402 -35.70 -5.57 20.89
CA ALA A 402 -34.46 -4.89 20.53
C ALA A 402 -33.58 -4.58 21.76
N PHE A 403 -34.17 -4.01 22.82
CA PHE A 403 -33.44 -3.78 24.08
C PHE A 403 -33.04 -5.08 24.78
N GLU A 404 -33.79 -6.17 24.61
CA GLU A 404 -33.37 -7.48 25.08
C GLU A 404 -32.13 -7.99 24.26
N GLY A 405 -32.13 -7.74 22.95
CA GLY A 405 -30.95 -8.02 22.10
C GLY A 405 -29.70 -7.27 22.59
N SER A 406 -29.84 -5.96 22.85
CA SER A 406 -28.75 -5.14 23.42
C SER A 406 -28.27 -5.68 24.77
N SER A 407 -29.20 -6.02 25.69
CA SER A 407 -28.82 -6.61 27.00
C SER A 407 -28.17 -7.98 26.90
N LYS A 408 -28.44 -8.75 25.84
CA LYS A 408 -27.77 -10.05 25.59
C LYS A 408 -26.35 -9.89 25.07
N SER A 409 -26.14 -8.92 24.18
CA SER A 409 -24.82 -8.61 23.62
C SER A 409 -23.92 -7.90 24.62
N ASN A 410 -24.48 -7.06 25.51
CA ASN A 410 -23.77 -6.42 26.62
C ASN A 410 -24.57 -6.51 27.92
N PRO A 411 -24.43 -7.60 28.71
CA PRO A 411 -25.19 -7.84 29.92
C PRO A 411 -24.92 -6.85 31.07
N ASP A 412 -23.81 -6.15 31.08
CA ASP A 412 -23.40 -5.23 32.12
C ASP A 412 -23.88 -3.79 31.87
N TRP A 413 -24.59 -3.54 30.77
CA TRP A 413 -25.13 -2.22 30.43
C TRP A 413 -26.53 -2.01 30.98
N ALA A 414 -26.72 -0.95 31.76
CA ALA A 414 -27.95 -0.70 32.49
C ALA A 414 -29.07 -0.07 31.62
N ASP A 415 -28.71 0.76 30.62
CA ASP A 415 -29.69 1.59 29.88
C ASP A 415 -30.77 0.78 29.16
N PRO A 416 -30.50 -0.38 28.54
CA PRO A 416 -31.55 -1.17 27.90
C PRO A 416 -32.65 -1.63 28.90
N TYR A 417 -32.30 -1.86 30.17
CA TYR A 417 -33.26 -2.23 31.18
C TYR A 417 -34.15 -1.03 31.57
N TYR A 418 -33.61 0.17 31.61
CA TYR A 418 -34.39 1.38 31.87
C TYR A 418 -35.37 1.68 30.73
N GLU A 419 -34.94 1.51 29.48
CA GLU A 419 -35.85 1.70 28.36
C GLU A 419 -36.99 0.66 28.33
N ARG A 420 -36.67 -0.59 28.65
CA ARG A 420 -37.69 -1.66 28.82
C ARG A 420 -38.66 -1.30 29.97
N ALA A 421 -38.17 -0.77 31.07
CA ALA A 421 -38.99 -0.32 32.18
C ALA A 421 -39.96 0.77 31.74
N LYS A 422 -39.51 1.78 30.98
CA LYS A 422 -40.38 2.83 30.41
C LYS A 422 -41.51 2.22 29.60
N ILE A 423 -41.26 1.26 28.74
CA ILE A 423 -42.29 0.59 27.92
C ILE A 423 -43.27 -0.14 28.80
N TYR A 424 -42.85 -0.88 29.83
CA TYR A 424 -43.75 -1.59 30.74
C TYR A 424 -44.63 -0.61 31.53
N PHE A 425 -44.10 0.55 31.96
CA PHE A 425 -44.90 1.58 32.60
C PHE A 425 -45.92 2.21 31.65
N LEU A 426 -45.54 2.49 30.40
CA LEU A 426 -46.49 2.98 29.38
C LEU A 426 -47.66 2.01 29.14
N ARG A 427 -47.44 0.71 29.36
CA ARG A 427 -48.44 -0.36 29.26
C ARG A 427 -49.18 -0.63 30.56
N ALA A 428 -48.91 0.12 31.61
CA ALA A 428 -49.41 -0.11 32.96
C ALA A 428 -49.00 -1.48 33.56
N GLU A 429 -47.93 -2.11 33.05
CA GLU A 429 -47.34 -3.36 33.58
C GLU A 429 -46.31 -3.05 34.68
N ILE A 430 -46.79 -2.47 35.79
CA ILE A 430 -45.93 -1.84 36.81
C ILE A 430 -44.92 -2.82 37.41
N GLU A 431 -45.33 -4.06 37.71
CA GLU A 431 -44.45 -5.06 38.34
C GLU A 431 -43.23 -5.38 37.47
N LYS A 432 -43.44 -5.57 36.16
CA LYS A 432 -42.34 -5.80 35.22
C LYS A 432 -41.42 -4.59 35.06
N GLY A 433 -42.01 -3.39 35.02
CA GLY A 433 -41.21 -2.16 34.97
C GLY A 433 -40.31 -2.01 36.18
N LEU A 434 -40.81 -2.30 37.39
CA LEU A 434 -40.04 -2.24 38.63
C LEU A 434 -38.92 -3.31 38.66
N GLU A 435 -39.21 -4.50 38.14
CA GLU A 435 -38.16 -5.55 38.00
C GLU A 435 -37.01 -5.09 37.11
N MET A 436 -37.31 -4.46 35.97
CA MET A 436 -36.28 -3.94 35.06
C MET A 436 -35.45 -2.83 35.71
N ILE A 437 -36.07 -1.91 36.43
CA ILE A 437 -35.36 -0.88 37.18
C ILE A 437 -34.46 -1.49 38.26
N GLU A 438 -34.93 -2.50 38.98
CA GLU A 438 -34.10 -3.18 40.00
C GLU A 438 -32.86 -3.84 39.41
N ILE A 439 -33.00 -4.40 38.20
CA ILE A 439 -31.85 -4.93 37.45
C ILE A 439 -30.88 -3.80 37.07
N GLY A 440 -31.39 -2.70 36.48
CA GLY A 440 -30.55 -1.55 36.11
C GLY A 440 -29.81 -0.96 37.30
N PHE A 441 -30.48 -0.78 38.47
CA PHE A 441 -29.83 -0.29 39.68
C PHE A 441 -28.79 -1.25 40.28
N ARG A 442 -28.89 -2.55 40.00
CA ARG A 442 -27.84 -3.52 40.39
C ARG A 442 -26.60 -3.38 39.49
N LEU A 443 -26.81 -3.11 38.23
CA LEU A 443 -25.73 -2.90 37.25
C LEU A 443 -25.06 -1.54 37.47
N ASN A 444 -25.84 -0.47 37.64
CA ASN A 444 -25.32 0.85 37.96
C ASN A 444 -26.03 1.48 39.20
N PRO A 445 -25.49 1.24 40.42
CA PRO A 445 -26.10 1.75 41.64
C PRO A 445 -26.21 3.29 41.76
N GLN A 446 -25.38 4.02 40.99
CA GLN A 446 -25.39 5.49 41.05
C GLN A 446 -26.60 6.09 40.34
N ASP A 447 -27.16 5.41 39.33
CA ASP A 447 -28.35 5.87 38.60
C ASP A 447 -29.60 5.98 39.47
N ARG A 448 -29.59 5.31 40.62
CA ARG A 448 -30.67 5.36 41.59
C ARG A 448 -31.01 6.79 42.02
N PHE A 449 -30.12 7.73 41.92
CA PHE A 449 -30.27 9.13 42.34
C PHE A 449 -30.55 10.08 41.17
N SER A 450 -30.37 9.65 39.93
CA SER A 450 -30.53 10.47 38.71
C SER A 450 -31.74 10.08 37.86
N PHE A 451 -32.45 9.02 38.23
CA PHE A 451 -33.53 8.47 37.43
C PHE A 451 -34.83 9.29 37.63
N ASP A 452 -35.28 10.01 36.62
CA ASP A 452 -36.49 10.86 36.64
C ASP A 452 -37.58 10.24 35.75
N PHE A 453 -38.59 9.67 36.39
CA PHE A 453 -39.80 9.18 35.76
C PHE A 453 -40.95 10.22 35.93
N GLU A 454 -41.25 10.99 34.90
CA GLU A 454 -42.20 12.09 34.97
C GLU A 454 -43.66 11.70 35.39
N LYS A 455 -44.10 10.48 35.12
CA LYS A 455 -45.53 10.10 35.35
C LYS A 455 -45.81 9.09 36.47
N ASP A 456 -44.91 8.17 36.72
CA ASP A 456 -45.15 7.07 37.68
C ASP A 456 -44.09 6.97 38.78
N TRP A 457 -43.26 8.00 38.93
CA TRP A 457 -42.17 8.05 39.92
C TRP A 457 -42.64 7.82 41.33
N GLU A 458 -43.83 8.37 41.72
CA GLU A 458 -44.38 8.19 43.07
C GLU A 458 -44.71 6.71 43.36
N LYS A 459 -45.19 5.95 42.36
CA LYS A 459 -45.48 4.51 42.50
C LYS A 459 -44.17 3.71 42.55
N VAL A 460 -43.20 4.06 41.72
CA VAL A 460 -41.87 3.45 41.70
C VAL A 460 -41.17 3.69 43.03
N THR A 461 -41.18 4.93 43.54
CA THR A 461 -40.54 5.31 44.80
C THR A 461 -41.17 4.59 46.00
N ASN A 462 -42.49 4.51 46.05
CA ASN A 462 -43.24 3.82 47.11
C ASN A 462 -42.94 2.30 47.11
N PHE A 463 -42.83 1.68 45.92
CA PHE A 463 -42.48 0.28 45.80
C PHE A 463 -41.02 0.01 46.25
N LEU A 464 -40.07 0.84 45.83
CA LEU A 464 -38.64 0.70 46.21
C LEU A 464 -38.42 0.97 47.72
N MET A 465 -39.18 1.88 48.34
CA MET A 465 -39.15 2.13 49.77
C MET A 465 -39.84 1.05 50.60
N GLY A 466 -40.85 0.38 50.04
CA GLY A 466 -41.58 -0.72 50.70
C GLY A 466 -40.84 -2.06 50.70
N ARG A 467 -39.78 -2.22 49.92
CA ARG A 467 -38.90 -3.43 49.88
C ARG A 467 -37.73 -3.35 50.82
N LYS A 468 -37.67 -2.37 51.75
CA LYS A 468 -36.75 -2.40 52.86
C LYS A 468 -37.30 -3.35 53.91
#